data_7b7e15b58b9dcca4457ef66f2b48f4fc
#
_entry.id   7b7e15b58b9dcca4457ef66f2b48f4fc
#
_cell.length_a   1.000
_cell.length_b   1.000
_cell.length_c   1.000
_cell.angle_alpha   90.00
_cell.angle_beta   90.00
_cell.angle_gamma   90.00
#
_symmetry.space_group_name_H-M   'P 1'
#
loop_
_entity.id
_entity.type
_entity.pdbx_description
1 polymer ?
#
loop_
_entity_poly.entity_id
_entity_poly.type
_entity_poly.pdbx_seq_one_letter_code
_entity_poly.pdbx_strand_id
1 'polypeptide(L)'
;MKDRLVTPGYCFILAANFLLYFGFWLLIPVLPFYLSEVFNAGNSTIGIILSCYTVAALCIRPFSGYFLDSFARKPLYLLAYFIFMTMFAGYIIAGSLTLFILFRIIHGVSFGMVTVGGNTVVIDIMPSSRRGEGLGYYGLSNNIAMAVGPMSGLFLHDAGMSYTTIFCCSLGSCIAGFICASLVKTPYKPPVRREPVSLDRFILLKGIPAGVSLLLLSIPYGMTTNYVAMYAKEIGIHATTGFFFTFMAVGMAISRIFSGRIVDRGKITQVISAGLYIVVFSFFLLSACVYIIEWNSMACNIVFFAVALLLGIGFGIMFPA
;
A
#
# COMPACT_ATOMS: atom_id res chain seq x y z
N MET A 1 -25.81 -8.51 -25.96
CA MET A 1 -25.94 -8.40 -24.48
C MET A 1 -24.63 -7.78 -23.97
N LYS A 2 -24.69 -6.69 -23.16
CA LYS A 2 -23.46 -6.18 -22.51
C LYS A 2 -22.95 -7.23 -21.53
N ASP A 3 -21.69 -7.62 -21.64
CA ASP A 3 -21.06 -8.56 -20.73
C ASP A 3 -21.15 -8.03 -19.28
N ARG A 4 -21.62 -8.87 -18.36
CA ARG A 4 -21.76 -8.46 -16.94
C ARG A 4 -20.40 -8.47 -16.26
N LEU A 5 -19.90 -7.31 -15.81
CA LEU A 5 -18.69 -7.19 -15.01
C LEU A 5 -18.95 -7.63 -13.56
N VAL A 6 -20.07 -7.17 -12.99
CA VAL A 6 -20.42 -7.47 -11.58
C VAL A 6 -20.95 -8.89 -11.50
N THR A 7 -20.07 -9.82 -11.18
CA THR A 7 -20.35 -11.23 -10.91
C THR A 7 -19.99 -11.55 -9.46
N PRO A 8 -20.56 -12.59 -8.84
CA PRO A 8 -20.15 -12.98 -7.46
C PRO A 8 -18.64 -13.18 -7.33
N GLY A 9 -17.99 -13.83 -8.31
CA GLY A 9 -16.54 -14.01 -8.31
C GLY A 9 -15.77 -12.69 -8.34
N TYR A 10 -16.26 -11.72 -9.13
CA TYR A 10 -15.65 -10.39 -9.19
C TYR A 10 -15.84 -9.61 -7.88
N CYS A 11 -17.00 -9.70 -7.24
CA CYS A 11 -17.22 -9.09 -5.92
C CYS A 11 -16.31 -9.71 -4.85
N PHE A 12 -16.14 -11.03 -4.87
CA PHE A 12 -15.25 -11.72 -3.93
C PHE A 12 -13.78 -11.32 -4.12
N ILE A 13 -13.28 -11.17 -5.35
CA ILE A 13 -11.90 -10.75 -5.56
C ILE A 13 -11.67 -9.29 -5.18
N LEU A 14 -12.65 -8.40 -5.37
CA LEU A 14 -12.60 -7.01 -4.90
C LEU A 14 -12.54 -6.96 -3.37
N ALA A 15 -13.39 -7.74 -2.68
CA ALA A 15 -13.39 -7.83 -1.24
C ALA A 15 -12.08 -8.41 -0.71
N ALA A 16 -11.56 -9.47 -1.33
CA ALA A 16 -10.28 -10.07 -0.98
C ALA A 16 -9.13 -9.07 -1.11
N ASN A 17 -9.11 -8.29 -2.20
CA ASN A 17 -8.11 -7.26 -2.44
C ASN A 17 -8.19 -6.14 -1.40
N PHE A 18 -9.40 -5.62 -1.15
CA PHE A 18 -9.62 -4.59 -0.14
C PHE A 18 -9.14 -5.06 1.24
N LEU A 19 -9.56 -6.25 1.69
CA LEU A 19 -9.26 -6.77 3.02
C LEU A 19 -7.77 -7.10 3.21
N LEU A 20 -7.09 -7.57 2.15
CA LEU A 20 -5.64 -7.76 2.15
C LEU A 20 -4.92 -6.43 2.36
N TYR A 21 -5.25 -5.43 1.54
CA TYR A 21 -4.61 -4.13 1.63
C TYR A 21 -5.01 -3.38 2.90
N PHE A 22 -6.25 -3.51 3.38
CA PHE A 22 -6.68 -2.93 4.65
C PHE A 22 -5.87 -3.48 5.83
N GLY A 23 -5.71 -4.81 5.94
CA GLY A 23 -4.87 -5.41 6.97
C GLY A 23 -3.41 -4.97 6.90
N PHE A 24 -2.87 -4.79 5.69
CA PHE A 24 -1.53 -4.27 5.46
C PHE A 24 -1.39 -2.80 5.89
N TRP A 25 -2.24 -1.91 5.36
CA TRP A 25 -2.18 -0.48 5.59
C TRP A 25 -2.48 -0.09 7.04
N LEU A 26 -3.30 -0.87 7.74
CA LEU A 26 -3.61 -0.69 9.16
C LEU A 26 -2.34 -0.69 10.02
N LEU A 27 -1.37 -1.54 9.68
CA LEU A 27 -0.13 -1.66 10.46
C LEU A 27 0.96 -0.67 10.08
N ILE A 28 0.99 -0.15 8.87
CA ILE A 28 2.11 0.66 8.36
C ILE A 28 2.50 1.79 9.32
N PRO A 29 1.60 2.68 9.77
CA PRO A 29 1.97 3.76 10.67
C PRO A 29 2.15 3.33 12.13
N VAL A 30 1.68 2.13 12.50
CA VAL A 30 1.77 1.59 13.87
C VAL A 30 3.09 0.86 14.11
N LEU A 31 3.66 0.23 13.07
CA LEU A 31 4.89 -0.55 13.19
C LEU A 31 6.09 0.24 13.72
N PRO A 32 6.34 1.51 13.34
CA PRO A 32 7.41 2.28 13.94
C PRO A 32 7.27 2.44 15.45
N PHE A 33 6.06 2.69 15.95
CA PHE A 33 5.80 2.76 17.40
C PHE A 33 6.06 1.41 18.07
N TYR A 34 5.55 0.33 17.51
CA TYR A 34 5.79 -1.02 18.01
C TYR A 34 7.28 -1.35 18.13
N LEU A 35 8.07 -1.06 17.10
CA LEU A 35 9.51 -1.32 17.10
C LEU A 35 10.26 -0.45 18.11
N SER A 36 9.86 0.81 18.26
CA SER A 36 10.44 1.72 19.23
C SER A 36 10.08 1.34 20.67
N GLU A 37 8.81 1.07 20.95
CA GLU A 37 8.30 0.88 22.32
C GLU A 37 8.53 -0.54 22.85
N VAL A 38 8.46 -1.57 21.99
CA VAL A 38 8.61 -2.98 22.44
C VAL A 38 10.05 -3.45 22.33
N PHE A 39 10.78 -3.07 21.28
CA PHE A 39 12.16 -3.51 21.05
C PHE A 39 13.20 -2.43 21.33
N ASN A 40 12.80 -1.22 21.75
CA ASN A 40 13.70 -0.07 21.95
C ASN A 40 14.58 0.21 20.71
N ALA A 41 14.03 -0.02 19.51
CA ALA A 41 14.77 0.15 18.27
C ALA A 41 14.92 1.64 17.94
N GLY A 42 16.14 2.06 17.62
CA GLY A 42 16.40 3.42 17.13
C GLY A 42 15.88 3.66 15.71
N ASN A 43 15.70 4.92 15.32
CA ASN A 43 15.08 5.32 14.05
C ASN A 43 15.75 4.68 12.81
N SER A 44 17.09 4.56 12.79
CA SER A 44 17.81 3.89 11.70
C SER A 44 17.44 2.41 11.60
N THR A 45 17.38 1.71 12.75
CA THR A 45 17.02 0.28 12.80
C THR A 45 15.57 0.08 12.34
N ILE A 46 14.63 0.93 12.76
CA ILE A 46 13.25 0.93 12.32
C ILE A 46 13.19 1.06 10.79
N GLY A 47 13.91 2.03 10.22
CA GLY A 47 13.98 2.23 8.77
C GLY A 47 14.47 1.00 8.02
N ILE A 48 15.54 0.34 8.50
CA ILE A 48 16.08 -0.89 7.90
C ILE A 48 15.03 -2.01 7.95
N ILE A 49 14.39 -2.24 9.10
CA ILE A 49 13.39 -3.30 9.28
C ILE A 49 12.19 -3.10 8.36
N LEU A 50 11.69 -1.86 8.26
CA LEU A 50 10.57 -1.55 7.36
C LEU A 50 10.98 -1.73 5.89
N SER A 51 12.22 -1.36 5.53
CA SER A 51 12.76 -1.52 4.18
C SER A 51 12.94 -2.99 3.78
N CYS A 52 13.31 -3.89 4.70
CA CYS A 52 13.47 -5.32 4.42
C CYS A 52 12.22 -5.92 3.75
N TYR A 53 11.03 -5.54 4.22
CA TYR A 53 9.76 -5.96 3.60
C TYR A 53 9.64 -5.52 2.14
N THR A 54 9.91 -4.25 1.89
CA THR A 54 9.78 -3.65 0.55
C THR A 54 10.81 -4.23 -0.42
N VAL A 55 12.05 -4.41 0.03
CA VAL A 55 13.12 -5.04 -0.77
C VAL A 55 12.74 -6.48 -1.11
N ALA A 56 12.27 -7.26 -0.13
CA ALA A 56 11.85 -8.64 -0.34
C ALA A 56 10.69 -8.72 -1.36
N ALA A 57 9.69 -7.82 -1.24
CA ALA A 57 8.59 -7.74 -2.19
C ALA A 57 9.07 -7.34 -3.61
N LEU A 58 10.02 -6.43 -3.71
CA LEU A 58 10.59 -6.01 -5.00
C LEU A 58 11.37 -7.16 -5.65
N CYS A 59 12.19 -7.89 -4.88
CA CYS A 59 13.00 -8.99 -5.39
C CYS A 59 12.15 -10.14 -5.97
N ILE A 60 11.00 -10.44 -5.38
CA ILE A 60 10.15 -11.55 -5.85
C ILE A 60 9.28 -11.18 -7.07
N ARG A 61 8.93 -9.90 -7.25
CA ARG A 61 8.01 -9.47 -8.31
C ARG A 61 8.40 -9.90 -9.72
N PRO A 62 9.65 -9.78 -10.16
CA PRO A 62 10.07 -10.27 -11.48
C PRO A 62 9.79 -11.76 -11.68
N PHE A 63 9.97 -12.55 -10.64
CA PHE A 63 9.76 -13.99 -10.69
C PHE A 63 8.27 -14.39 -10.56
N SER A 64 7.44 -13.51 -9.99
CA SER A 64 6.01 -13.78 -9.75
C SER A 64 5.26 -14.11 -11.04
N GLY A 65 5.55 -13.39 -12.13
CA GLY A 65 4.97 -13.68 -13.44
C GLY A 65 5.34 -15.09 -13.95
N TYR A 66 6.63 -15.43 -13.87
CA TYR A 66 7.12 -16.75 -14.27
C TYR A 66 6.46 -17.87 -13.46
N PHE A 67 6.31 -17.71 -12.14
CA PHE A 67 5.64 -18.71 -11.31
C PHE A 67 4.15 -18.85 -11.66
N LEU A 68 3.45 -17.73 -11.92
CA LEU A 68 2.03 -17.70 -12.27
C LEU A 68 1.76 -18.30 -13.66
N ASP A 69 2.73 -18.29 -14.56
CA ASP A 69 2.63 -18.93 -15.86
C ASP A 69 3.05 -20.43 -15.82
N SER A 70 3.96 -20.78 -14.89
CA SER A 70 4.47 -22.14 -14.73
C SER A 70 3.57 -23.04 -13.87
N PHE A 71 2.77 -22.46 -12.98
CA PHE A 71 1.90 -23.16 -12.04
C PHE A 71 0.44 -22.74 -12.19
N ALA A 72 -0.47 -23.49 -11.58
CA ALA A 72 -1.88 -23.12 -11.53
C ALA A 72 -2.06 -21.81 -10.76
N ARG A 73 -2.59 -20.78 -11.42
CA ARG A 73 -2.64 -19.38 -10.93
C ARG A 73 -3.38 -19.22 -9.60
N LYS A 74 -4.58 -19.80 -9.50
CA LYS A 74 -5.40 -19.65 -8.29
C LYS A 74 -4.77 -20.34 -7.06
N PRO A 75 -4.32 -21.60 -7.11
CA PRO A 75 -3.63 -22.24 -5.98
C PRO A 75 -2.39 -21.47 -5.53
N LEU A 76 -1.59 -20.98 -6.47
CA LEU A 76 -0.40 -20.19 -6.14
C LEU A 76 -0.77 -18.84 -5.48
N TYR A 77 -1.81 -18.16 -5.98
CA TYR A 77 -2.35 -16.95 -5.37
C TYR A 77 -2.84 -17.20 -3.94
N LEU A 78 -3.59 -18.30 -3.71
CA LEU A 78 -4.08 -18.66 -2.39
C LEU A 78 -2.94 -19.05 -1.44
N LEU A 79 -1.91 -19.76 -1.91
CA LEU A 79 -0.73 -20.07 -1.12
C LEU A 79 0.00 -18.79 -0.67
N ALA A 80 0.23 -17.87 -1.60
CA ALA A 80 0.86 -16.58 -1.29
C ALA A 80 0.01 -15.76 -0.30
N TYR A 81 -1.32 -15.77 -0.47
CA TYR A 81 -2.24 -15.09 0.45
C TYR A 81 -2.22 -15.74 1.85
N PHE A 82 -2.20 -17.07 1.90
CA PHE A 82 -2.10 -17.81 3.17
C PHE A 82 -0.82 -17.46 3.92
N ILE A 83 0.35 -17.48 3.24
CA ILE A 83 1.61 -17.09 3.85
C ILE A 83 1.55 -15.63 4.30
N PHE A 84 1.01 -14.74 3.47
CA PHE A 84 0.86 -13.32 3.80
C PHE A 84 0.06 -13.12 5.09
N MET A 85 -1.12 -13.73 5.23
CA MET A 85 -1.95 -13.55 6.41
C MET A 85 -1.32 -14.17 7.67
N THR A 86 -0.60 -15.30 7.55
CA THR A 86 0.03 -15.95 8.71
C THR A 86 1.18 -15.13 9.30
N MET A 87 1.78 -14.23 8.53
CA MET A 87 2.85 -13.36 9.04
C MET A 87 2.35 -12.37 10.10
N PHE A 88 1.07 -12.00 10.08
CA PHE A 88 0.50 -11.18 11.16
C PHE A 88 0.46 -11.96 12.50
N ALA A 89 0.15 -13.26 12.45
CA ALA A 89 0.31 -14.14 13.63
C ALA A 89 1.79 -14.26 14.02
N GLY A 90 2.70 -14.32 13.04
CA GLY A 90 4.14 -14.30 13.28
C GLY A 90 4.58 -13.07 14.08
N TYR A 91 4.04 -11.89 13.77
CA TYR A 91 4.37 -10.66 14.53
C TYR A 91 3.91 -10.71 15.99
N ILE A 92 2.81 -11.39 16.29
CA ILE A 92 2.31 -11.57 17.67
C ILE A 92 3.27 -12.42 18.50
N ILE A 93 3.87 -13.46 17.89
CA ILE A 93 4.76 -14.39 18.57
C ILE A 93 6.24 -14.02 18.46
N ALA A 94 6.58 -12.92 17.77
CA ALA A 94 7.96 -12.48 17.58
C ALA A 94 8.57 -11.98 18.90
N GLY A 95 9.17 -12.87 19.65
CA GLY A 95 9.85 -12.55 20.92
C GLY A 95 11.22 -11.89 20.76
N SER A 96 11.74 -11.72 19.55
CA SER A 96 13.02 -11.06 19.24
C SER A 96 12.97 -10.25 17.97
N LEU A 97 13.82 -9.21 17.89
CA LEU A 97 13.92 -8.35 16.71
C LEU A 97 14.35 -9.14 15.46
N THR A 98 15.28 -10.10 15.62
CA THR A 98 15.73 -10.97 14.52
C THR A 98 14.58 -11.80 13.95
N LEU A 99 13.77 -12.39 14.80
CA LEU A 99 12.60 -13.17 14.36
C LEU A 99 11.56 -12.28 13.68
N PHE A 100 11.37 -11.07 14.20
CA PHE A 100 10.49 -10.08 13.57
C PHE A 100 10.97 -9.70 12.17
N ILE A 101 12.29 -9.47 11.96
CA ILE A 101 12.89 -9.19 10.65
C ILE A 101 12.66 -10.36 9.70
N LEU A 102 12.86 -11.60 10.16
CA LEU A 102 12.59 -12.78 9.33
C LEU A 102 11.13 -12.83 8.86
N PHE A 103 10.19 -12.59 9.76
CA PHE A 103 8.77 -12.51 9.39
C PHE A 103 8.49 -11.35 8.43
N ARG A 104 9.16 -10.19 8.58
CA ARG A 104 9.03 -9.07 7.64
C ARG A 104 9.51 -9.43 6.24
N ILE A 105 10.61 -10.16 6.11
CA ILE A 105 11.12 -10.63 4.80
C ILE A 105 10.14 -11.60 4.15
N ILE A 106 9.69 -12.63 4.88
CA ILE A 106 8.72 -13.62 4.36
C ILE A 106 7.40 -12.93 3.98
N HIS A 107 6.94 -11.99 4.80
CA HIS A 107 5.74 -11.20 4.54
C HIS A 107 5.90 -10.36 3.26
N GLY A 108 7.06 -9.75 3.04
CA GLY A 108 7.37 -9.01 1.81
C GLY A 108 7.35 -9.89 0.56
N VAL A 109 8.00 -11.08 0.62
CA VAL A 109 7.96 -12.05 -0.47
C VAL A 109 6.53 -12.47 -0.79
N SER A 110 5.75 -12.83 0.21
CA SER A 110 4.35 -13.24 0.01
C SER A 110 3.49 -12.08 -0.51
N PHE A 111 3.72 -10.84 -0.09
CA PHE A 111 3.05 -9.66 -0.62
C PHE A 111 3.34 -9.43 -2.10
N GLY A 112 4.61 -9.53 -2.51
CA GLY A 112 4.99 -9.42 -3.91
C GLY A 112 4.26 -10.45 -4.79
N MET A 113 4.19 -11.70 -4.32
CA MET A 113 3.48 -12.78 -5.02
C MET A 113 1.96 -12.59 -5.05
N VAL A 114 1.34 -12.29 -3.91
CA VAL A 114 -0.12 -12.20 -3.79
C VAL A 114 -0.68 -11.02 -4.59
N THR A 115 0.02 -9.89 -4.64
CA THR A 115 -0.42 -8.72 -5.40
C THR A 115 -0.37 -8.94 -6.90
N VAL A 116 0.68 -9.56 -7.42
CA VAL A 116 0.77 -9.95 -8.83
C VAL A 116 -0.25 -11.05 -9.15
N GLY A 117 -0.38 -12.05 -8.28
CA GLY A 117 -1.37 -13.13 -8.41
C GLY A 117 -2.81 -12.62 -8.43
N GLY A 118 -3.15 -11.68 -7.55
CA GLY A 118 -4.48 -11.05 -7.50
C GLY A 118 -4.82 -10.30 -8.79
N ASN A 119 -3.87 -9.51 -9.33
CA ASN A 119 -4.02 -8.84 -10.63
C ASN A 119 -4.25 -9.85 -11.76
N THR A 120 -3.53 -10.98 -11.75
CA THR A 120 -3.69 -12.02 -12.77
C THR A 120 -5.05 -12.73 -12.66
N VAL A 121 -5.46 -13.09 -11.43
CA VAL A 121 -6.73 -13.76 -11.17
C VAL A 121 -7.92 -12.87 -11.55
N VAL A 122 -7.89 -11.57 -11.23
CA VAL A 122 -8.97 -10.66 -11.58
C VAL A 122 -9.12 -10.50 -13.09
N ILE A 123 -8.00 -10.45 -13.84
CA ILE A 123 -8.01 -10.42 -15.31
C ILE A 123 -8.62 -11.71 -15.90
N ASP A 124 -8.34 -12.86 -15.29
CA ASP A 124 -8.82 -14.16 -15.77
C ASP A 124 -10.33 -14.34 -15.62
N ILE A 125 -10.97 -13.67 -14.67
CA ILE A 125 -12.42 -13.77 -14.43
C ILE A 125 -13.24 -12.66 -15.07
N MET A 126 -12.61 -11.61 -15.59
CA MET A 126 -13.30 -10.48 -16.22
C MET A 126 -13.51 -10.70 -17.73
N PRO A 127 -14.63 -10.21 -18.30
CA PRO A 127 -14.81 -10.14 -19.73
C PRO A 127 -13.71 -9.28 -20.38
N SER A 128 -13.20 -9.70 -21.53
CA SER A 128 -12.17 -8.96 -22.26
C SER A 128 -12.60 -7.54 -22.66
N SER A 129 -13.89 -7.36 -22.96
CA SER A 129 -14.51 -6.09 -23.34
C SER A 129 -14.58 -5.05 -22.20
N ARG A 130 -14.39 -5.46 -20.93
CA ARG A 130 -14.54 -4.59 -19.74
C ARG A 130 -13.32 -4.63 -18.80
N ARG A 131 -12.17 -5.08 -19.28
CA ARG A 131 -10.95 -5.20 -18.44
C ARG A 131 -10.49 -3.87 -17.85
N GLY A 132 -10.51 -2.80 -18.63
CA GLY A 132 -10.10 -1.48 -18.15
C GLY A 132 -10.95 -0.99 -16.98
N GLU A 133 -12.27 -1.08 -17.13
CA GLU A 133 -13.23 -0.72 -16.09
C GLU A 133 -13.05 -1.59 -14.84
N GLY A 134 -12.91 -2.91 -15.02
CA GLY A 134 -12.74 -3.84 -13.92
C GLY A 134 -11.42 -3.65 -13.17
N LEU A 135 -10.33 -3.41 -13.86
CA LEU A 135 -9.05 -3.07 -13.22
C LEU A 135 -9.12 -1.72 -12.47
N GLY A 136 -9.91 -0.77 -12.99
CA GLY A 136 -10.18 0.49 -12.31
C GLY A 136 -10.84 0.28 -10.95
N TYR A 137 -11.90 -0.52 -10.86
CA TYR A 137 -12.54 -0.84 -9.57
C TYR A 137 -11.63 -1.68 -8.65
N TYR A 138 -10.82 -2.59 -9.23
CA TYR A 138 -9.86 -3.36 -8.46
C TYR A 138 -8.79 -2.45 -7.82
N GLY A 139 -8.25 -1.50 -8.57
CA GLY A 139 -7.34 -0.47 -8.05
C GLY A 139 -8.01 0.45 -7.03
N LEU A 140 -9.29 0.80 -7.23
CA LEU A 140 -10.06 1.62 -6.29
C LEU A 140 -10.20 0.94 -4.93
N SER A 141 -10.40 -0.39 -4.89
CA SER A 141 -10.48 -1.14 -3.63
C SER A 141 -9.20 -1.01 -2.80
N ASN A 142 -8.02 -1.05 -3.44
CA ASN A 142 -6.74 -0.79 -2.79
C ASN A 142 -6.65 0.66 -2.28
N ASN A 143 -7.08 1.64 -3.09
CA ASN A 143 -7.01 3.05 -2.69
C ASN A 143 -7.89 3.36 -1.46
N ILE A 144 -9.08 2.74 -1.38
CA ILE A 144 -9.94 2.87 -0.20
C ILE A 144 -9.26 2.24 1.02
N ALA A 145 -8.65 1.05 0.87
CA ALA A 145 -7.91 0.41 1.95
C ALA A 145 -6.73 1.26 2.42
N MET A 146 -6.01 1.90 1.49
CA MET A 146 -4.89 2.81 1.78
C MET A 146 -5.34 4.08 2.54
N ALA A 147 -6.58 4.52 2.34
CA ALA A 147 -7.15 5.66 3.05
C ALA A 147 -7.61 5.28 4.47
N VAL A 148 -8.38 4.18 4.58
CA VAL A 148 -9.05 3.79 5.82
C VAL A 148 -8.12 2.99 6.74
N GLY A 149 -7.20 2.20 6.19
CA GLY A 149 -6.29 1.33 6.95
C GLY A 149 -5.42 2.11 7.96
N PRO A 150 -4.58 3.05 7.52
CA PRO A 150 -3.73 3.84 8.42
C PRO A 150 -4.51 4.61 9.46
N MET A 151 -5.64 5.20 9.05
CA MET A 151 -6.55 5.88 9.97
C MET A 151 -7.02 4.95 11.08
N SER A 152 -7.52 3.75 10.70
CA SER A 152 -8.01 2.75 11.67
C SER A 152 -6.91 2.28 12.60
N GLY A 153 -5.70 2.02 12.08
CA GLY A 153 -4.55 1.58 12.87
C GLY A 153 -4.15 2.60 13.93
N LEU A 154 -4.07 3.87 13.54
CA LEU A 154 -3.73 4.94 14.48
C LEU A 154 -4.85 5.20 15.49
N PHE A 155 -6.12 5.14 15.11
CA PHE A 155 -7.22 5.26 16.07
C PHE A 155 -7.19 4.15 17.12
N LEU A 156 -6.89 2.91 16.73
CA LEU A 156 -6.73 1.81 17.69
C LEU A 156 -5.53 2.05 18.61
N HIS A 157 -4.42 2.54 18.08
CA HIS A 157 -3.23 2.87 18.85
C HIS A 157 -3.49 4.03 19.83
N ASP A 158 -4.09 5.13 19.35
CA ASP A 158 -4.39 6.32 20.15
C ASP A 158 -5.45 6.03 21.22
N ALA A 159 -6.34 5.05 20.98
CA ALA A 159 -7.28 4.52 21.98
C ALA A 159 -6.63 3.61 23.03
N GLY A 160 -5.31 3.43 23.00
CA GLY A 160 -4.56 2.62 23.97
C GLY A 160 -4.73 1.10 23.78
N MET A 161 -5.18 0.65 22.61
CA MET A 161 -5.27 -0.78 22.32
C MET A 161 -3.88 -1.41 22.25
N SER A 162 -3.76 -2.65 22.75
CA SER A 162 -2.49 -3.37 22.69
C SER A 162 -2.06 -3.65 21.23
N TYR A 163 -0.75 -3.71 20.98
CA TYR A 163 -0.21 -4.08 19.67
C TYR A 163 -0.71 -5.45 19.20
N THR A 164 -0.86 -6.40 20.13
CA THR A 164 -1.46 -7.71 19.84
C THR A 164 -2.87 -7.58 19.29
N THR A 165 -3.71 -6.71 19.87
CA THR A 165 -5.07 -6.46 19.36
C THR A 165 -5.04 -5.89 17.96
N ILE A 166 -4.14 -4.94 17.67
CA ILE A 166 -4.00 -4.32 16.35
C ILE A 166 -3.54 -5.37 15.32
N PHE A 167 -2.58 -6.23 15.67
CA PHE A 167 -2.15 -7.34 14.80
C PHE A 167 -3.28 -8.36 14.57
N CYS A 168 -4.08 -8.66 15.59
CA CYS A 168 -5.26 -9.52 15.45
C CYS A 168 -6.32 -8.91 14.52
N CYS A 169 -6.54 -7.60 14.54
CA CYS A 169 -7.44 -6.91 13.60
C CYS A 169 -6.94 -7.06 12.15
N SER A 170 -5.64 -6.88 11.91
CA SER A 170 -5.04 -7.10 10.58
C SER A 170 -5.14 -8.56 10.14
N LEU A 171 -4.86 -9.50 11.03
CA LEU A 171 -5.00 -10.94 10.78
C LEU A 171 -6.45 -11.29 10.45
N GLY A 172 -7.42 -10.83 11.25
CA GLY A 172 -8.84 -11.08 11.05
C GLY A 172 -9.34 -10.54 9.70
N SER A 173 -8.91 -9.33 9.32
CA SER A 173 -9.19 -8.77 7.99
C SER A 173 -8.64 -9.68 6.88
N CYS A 174 -7.39 -10.12 7.00
CA CYS A 174 -6.76 -10.96 5.99
C CYS A 174 -7.37 -12.38 5.94
N ILE A 175 -7.82 -12.94 7.07
CA ILE A 175 -8.56 -14.21 7.09
C ILE A 175 -9.88 -14.07 6.31
N ALA A 176 -10.65 -13.03 6.58
CA ALA A 176 -11.88 -12.75 5.83
C ALA A 176 -11.60 -12.56 4.33
N GLY A 177 -10.53 -11.85 3.99
CA GLY A 177 -10.08 -11.69 2.60
C GLY A 177 -9.65 -13.00 1.96
N PHE A 178 -8.94 -13.89 2.68
CA PHE A 178 -8.56 -15.20 2.20
C PHE A 178 -9.78 -16.09 1.93
N ILE A 179 -10.80 -16.04 2.79
CA ILE A 179 -12.07 -16.75 2.56
C ILE A 179 -12.73 -16.23 1.27
N CYS A 180 -12.81 -14.91 1.09
CA CYS A 180 -13.32 -14.33 -0.15
C CYS A 180 -12.51 -14.80 -1.38
N ALA A 181 -11.17 -14.77 -1.30
CA ALA A 181 -10.29 -15.22 -2.37
C ALA A 181 -10.50 -16.70 -2.73
N SER A 182 -10.74 -17.55 -1.74
CA SER A 182 -10.98 -18.99 -1.93
C SER A 182 -12.29 -19.27 -2.66
N LEU A 183 -13.32 -18.43 -2.47
CA LEU A 183 -14.63 -18.53 -3.11
C LEU A 183 -14.63 -18.08 -4.58
N VAL A 184 -13.59 -17.39 -5.04
CA VAL A 184 -13.49 -16.97 -6.45
C VAL A 184 -13.35 -18.20 -7.34
N LYS A 185 -14.26 -18.36 -8.29
CA LYS A 185 -14.17 -19.42 -9.32
C LYS A 185 -13.37 -18.88 -10.51
N THR A 186 -12.25 -19.50 -10.84
CA THR A 186 -11.42 -19.15 -12.01
C THR A 186 -11.56 -20.18 -13.10
N PRO A 187 -11.57 -19.80 -14.40
CA PRO A 187 -11.47 -20.75 -15.47
C PRO A 187 -10.11 -21.50 -15.37
N TYR A 188 -10.12 -22.79 -15.65
CA TYR A 188 -8.88 -23.54 -15.72
C TYR A 188 -8.05 -23.03 -16.91
N LYS A 189 -6.85 -22.55 -16.63
CA LYS A 189 -5.84 -22.25 -17.65
C LYS A 189 -4.67 -23.20 -17.46
N PRO A 190 -4.36 -24.06 -18.47
CA PRO A 190 -3.21 -24.93 -18.38
C PRO A 190 -1.94 -24.09 -18.26
N PRO A 191 -0.93 -24.58 -17.51
CA PRO A 191 0.38 -23.94 -17.46
C PRO A 191 0.96 -23.78 -18.86
N VAL A 192 1.53 -22.62 -19.13
CA VAL A 192 2.22 -22.37 -20.39
C VAL A 192 3.51 -23.21 -20.41
N ARG A 193 3.85 -23.80 -21.57
CA ARG A 193 5.06 -24.59 -21.74
C ARG A 193 6.27 -23.79 -21.30
N ARG A 194 7.10 -24.37 -20.43
CA ARG A 194 8.28 -23.71 -19.86
C ARG A 194 9.25 -23.31 -20.98
N GLU A 195 9.36 -22.06 -21.27
CA GLU A 195 10.43 -21.52 -22.07
C GLU A 195 11.63 -21.16 -21.17
N PRO A 196 12.88 -21.22 -21.68
CA PRO A 196 14.04 -20.90 -20.87
C PRO A 196 13.95 -19.49 -20.31
N VAL A 197 14.40 -19.33 -19.07
CA VAL A 197 14.45 -18.04 -18.36
C VAL A 197 15.46 -17.14 -19.05
N SER A 198 15.01 -16.01 -19.63
CA SER A 198 15.90 -14.97 -20.18
C SER A 198 15.72 -13.68 -19.41
N LEU A 199 16.83 -12.94 -19.17
CA LEU A 199 16.81 -11.67 -18.45
C LEU A 199 15.94 -10.62 -19.12
N ASP A 200 15.84 -10.62 -20.44
CA ASP A 200 15.03 -9.69 -21.24
C ASP A 200 13.53 -9.74 -20.91
N ARG A 201 13.07 -10.83 -20.28
CA ARG A 201 11.67 -10.97 -19.83
C ARG A 201 11.41 -10.33 -18.48
N PHE A 202 12.45 -10.07 -17.69
CA PHE A 202 12.34 -9.52 -16.35
C PHE A 202 12.59 -8.03 -16.29
N ILE A 203 13.36 -7.48 -17.22
CA ILE A 203 13.77 -6.07 -17.21
C ILE A 203 13.43 -5.42 -18.54
N LEU A 204 12.45 -4.51 -18.53
CA LEU A 204 12.16 -3.65 -19.66
C LEU A 204 13.12 -2.45 -19.64
N LEU A 205 14.24 -2.53 -20.36
CA LEU A 205 15.26 -1.47 -20.39
C LEU A 205 14.69 -0.09 -20.72
N LYS A 206 13.74 -0.02 -21.66
CA LYS A 206 13.05 1.23 -22.03
C LYS A 206 12.18 1.82 -20.90
N GLY A 207 11.80 1.01 -19.92
CA GLY A 207 11.01 1.43 -18.77
C GLY A 207 11.84 1.92 -17.58
N ILE A 208 13.17 1.76 -17.60
CA ILE A 208 14.05 2.14 -16.49
C ILE A 208 13.92 3.61 -16.11
N PRO A 209 13.94 4.60 -17.05
CA PRO A 209 13.83 6.02 -16.68
C PRO A 209 12.53 6.33 -15.94
N ALA A 210 11.40 5.78 -16.43
CA ALA A 210 10.10 5.94 -15.75
C ALA A 210 10.08 5.26 -14.38
N GLY A 211 10.66 4.05 -14.27
CA GLY A 211 10.81 3.33 -13.00
C GLY A 211 11.65 4.08 -11.98
N VAL A 212 12.77 4.69 -12.39
CA VAL A 212 13.61 5.52 -11.51
C VAL A 212 12.85 6.77 -11.06
N SER A 213 12.14 7.44 -11.95
CA SER A 213 11.32 8.59 -11.58
C SER A 213 10.26 8.21 -10.55
N LEU A 214 9.55 7.10 -10.75
CA LEU A 214 8.54 6.60 -9.81
C LEU A 214 9.17 6.19 -8.48
N LEU A 215 10.37 5.58 -8.49
CA LEU A 215 11.13 5.25 -7.28
C LEU A 215 11.42 6.50 -6.45
N LEU A 216 11.96 7.55 -7.07
CA LEU A 216 12.26 8.80 -6.40
C LEU A 216 11.01 9.49 -5.83
N LEU A 217 9.89 9.49 -6.57
CA LEU A 217 8.61 10.02 -6.13
C LEU A 217 7.98 9.20 -4.99
N SER A 218 8.31 7.91 -4.88
CA SER A 218 7.81 7.04 -3.83
C SER A 218 8.50 7.25 -2.48
N ILE A 219 9.71 7.85 -2.45
CA ILE A 219 10.46 8.12 -1.22
C ILE A 219 9.66 9.02 -0.27
N PRO A 220 9.23 10.26 -0.66
CA PRO A 220 8.46 11.13 0.21
C PRO A 220 7.10 10.51 0.62
N TYR A 221 6.49 9.72 -0.25
CA TYR A 221 5.27 8.99 0.09
C TYR A 221 5.52 7.95 1.19
N GLY A 222 6.58 7.15 1.06
CA GLY A 222 6.98 6.16 2.07
C GLY A 222 7.34 6.81 3.41
N MET A 223 8.05 7.96 3.40
CA MET A 223 8.34 8.74 4.60
C MET A 223 7.05 9.19 5.29
N THR A 224 6.12 9.76 4.55
CA THR A 224 4.84 10.23 5.09
C THR A 224 4.06 9.08 5.71
N THR A 225 3.89 7.97 5.00
CA THR A 225 3.04 6.85 5.47
C THR A 225 3.59 6.14 6.69
N ASN A 226 4.92 6.07 6.85
CA ASN A 226 5.54 5.36 7.96
C ASN A 226 5.82 6.25 9.18
N TYR A 227 6.18 7.53 8.96
CA TYR A 227 6.77 8.33 10.02
C TYR A 227 5.99 9.58 10.42
N VAL A 228 4.97 10.01 9.66
CA VAL A 228 4.24 11.24 9.98
C VAL A 228 3.56 11.20 11.36
N ALA A 229 3.09 10.03 11.79
CA ALA A 229 2.48 9.87 13.10
C ALA A 229 3.51 9.96 14.24
N MET A 230 4.70 9.35 14.06
CA MET A 230 5.80 9.51 15.01
C MET A 230 6.26 10.96 15.10
N TYR A 231 6.42 11.61 13.95
CA TYR A 231 6.78 13.02 13.87
C TYR A 231 5.77 13.90 14.63
N ALA A 232 4.47 13.70 14.42
CA ALA A 232 3.43 14.43 15.12
C ALA A 232 3.53 14.26 16.65
N LYS A 233 3.77 13.03 17.12
CA LYS A 233 3.98 12.73 18.55
C LYS A 233 5.23 13.42 19.09
N GLU A 234 6.33 13.40 18.33
CA GLU A 234 7.62 13.98 18.74
C GLU A 234 7.55 15.50 18.89
N ILE A 235 6.85 16.21 18.01
CA ILE A 235 6.69 17.67 18.09
C ILE A 235 5.54 18.10 19.01
N GLY A 236 4.78 17.18 19.61
CA GLY A 236 3.72 17.47 20.58
C GLY A 236 2.36 17.81 19.95
N ILE A 237 2.06 17.33 18.75
CA ILE A 237 0.71 17.40 18.18
C ILE A 237 -0.18 16.38 18.89
N HIS A 238 -1.15 16.87 19.66
CA HIS A 238 -2.12 16.02 20.40
C HIS A 238 -3.39 15.71 19.63
N ALA A 239 -3.54 16.20 18.40
CA ALA A 239 -4.67 15.87 17.55
C ALA A 239 -4.60 14.40 17.13
N THR A 240 -5.75 13.78 16.92
CA THR A 240 -5.84 12.38 16.43
C THR A 240 -5.17 12.25 15.07
N THR A 241 -3.93 11.75 15.05
CA THR A 241 -3.07 11.70 13.87
C THR A 241 -3.64 10.83 12.74
N GLY A 242 -4.55 9.91 13.06
CA GLY A 242 -5.27 9.11 12.07
C GLY A 242 -6.02 9.95 11.02
N PHE A 243 -6.55 11.12 11.38
CA PHE A 243 -7.20 12.02 10.44
C PHE A 243 -6.25 12.57 9.35
N PHE A 244 -4.95 12.59 9.59
CA PHE A 244 -3.98 12.97 8.57
C PHE A 244 -4.16 12.14 7.29
N PHE A 245 -4.31 10.82 7.44
CA PHE A 245 -4.52 9.92 6.30
C PHE A 245 -5.89 10.11 5.65
N THR A 246 -6.91 10.49 6.41
CA THR A 246 -8.22 10.85 5.86
C THR A 246 -8.13 12.08 4.95
N PHE A 247 -7.51 13.17 5.44
CA PHE A 247 -7.30 14.38 4.64
C PHE A 247 -6.41 14.11 3.42
N MET A 248 -5.37 13.30 3.58
CA MET A 248 -4.52 12.89 2.46
C MET A 248 -5.30 12.10 1.41
N ALA A 249 -6.18 11.17 1.83
CA ALA A 249 -7.03 10.41 0.92
C ALA A 249 -8.04 11.29 0.17
N VAL A 250 -8.64 12.27 0.85
CA VAL A 250 -9.54 13.26 0.24
C VAL A 250 -8.76 14.07 -0.81
N GLY A 251 -7.55 14.53 -0.49
CA GLY A 251 -6.68 15.22 -1.43
C GLY A 251 -6.38 14.39 -2.68
N MET A 252 -6.03 13.10 -2.50
CA MET A 252 -5.81 12.17 -3.61
C MET A 252 -7.06 11.98 -4.47
N ALA A 253 -8.23 11.86 -3.86
CA ALA A 253 -9.49 11.70 -4.59
C ALA A 253 -9.84 12.95 -5.43
N ILE A 254 -9.71 14.13 -4.84
CA ILE A 254 -9.96 15.42 -5.50
C ILE A 254 -9.02 15.57 -6.71
N SER A 255 -7.73 15.33 -6.50
CA SER A 255 -6.73 15.54 -7.55
C SER A 255 -6.94 14.64 -8.78
N ARG A 256 -7.41 13.40 -8.58
CA ARG A 256 -7.69 12.45 -9.68
C ARG A 256 -8.79 12.92 -10.61
N ILE A 257 -9.77 13.68 -10.12
CA ILE A 257 -10.86 14.23 -10.96
C ILE A 257 -10.32 15.21 -11.99
N PHE A 258 -9.27 15.95 -11.64
CA PHE A 258 -8.70 17.00 -12.51
C PHE A 258 -7.48 16.50 -13.31
N SER A 259 -6.61 15.71 -12.69
CA SER A 259 -5.35 15.26 -13.32
C SER A 259 -5.59 14.38 -14.53
N GLY A 260 -6.55 13.48 -14.50
CA GLY A 260 -6.87 12.59 -15.62
C GLY A 260 -7.13 13.35 -16.92
N ARG A 261 -7.94 14.43 -16.86
CA ARG A 261 -8.25 15.25 -18.05
C ARG A 261 -7.03 15.97 -18.65
N ILE A 262 -6.05 16.29 -17.81
CA ILE A 262 -4.82 17.00 -18.26
C ILE A 262 -3.84 15.98 -18.86
N VAL A 263 -3.75 14.79 -18.26
CA VAL A 263 -2.96 13.67 -18.78
C VAL A 263 -3.48 13.22 -20.15
N ASP A 264 -4.79 13.10 -20.34
CA ASP A 264 -5.41 12.74 -21.62
C ASP A 264 -5.08 13.75 -22.74
N ARG A 265 -4.75 14.99 -22.38
CA ARG A 265 -4.28 16.02 -23.33
C ARG A 265 -2.77 15.94 -23.64
N GLY A 266 -2.09 14.89 -23.21
CA GLY A 266 -0.66 14.66 -23.45
C GLY A 266 0.29 15.50 -22.60
N LYS A 267 -0.20 16.20 -21.54
CA LYS A 267 0.61 17.08 -20.69
C LYS A 267 1.16 16.38 -19.44
N ILE A 268 1.59 15.14 -19.58
CA ILE A 268 2.02 14.26 -18.46
C ILE A 268 3.12 14.90 -17.62
N THR A 269 4.19 15.40 -18.27
CA THR A 269 5.34 16.01 -17.56
C THR A 269 4.93 17.23 -16.76
N GLN A 270 4.02 18.08 -17.28
CA GLN A 270 3.53 19.25 -16.55
C GLN A 270 2.73 18.85 -15.31
N VAL A 271 1.93 17.79 -15.41
CA VAL A 271 1.14 17.23 -14.30
C VAL A 271 2.05 16.71 -13.21
N ILE A 272 3.06 15.92 -13.58
CA ILE A 272 4.05 15.37 -12.63
C ILE A 272 4.83 16.51 -11.94
N SER A 273 5.29 17.52 -12.71
CA SER A 273 6.03 18.66 -12.15
C SER A 273 5.17 19.46 -11.18
N ALA A 274 3.90 19.72 -11.49
CA ALA A 274 2.99 20.41 -10.60
C ALA A 274 2.78 19.64 -9.29
N GLY A 275 2.58 18.31 -9.38
CA GLY A 275 2.49 17.46 -8.21
C GLY A 275 3.74 17.49 -7.35
N LEU A 276 4.92 17.46 -7.98
CA LEU A 276 6.21 17.54 -7.27
C LEU A 276 6.37 18.87 -6.51
N TYR A 277 6.05 20.02 -7.13
CA TYR A 277 6.09 21.31 -6.43
C TYR A 277 5.15 21.36 -5.22
N ILE A 278 3.95 20.80 -5.35
CA ILE A 278 2.99 20.71 -4.24
C ILE A 278 3.57 19.87 -3.10
N VAL A 279 4.18 18.72 -3.41
CA VAL A 279 4.78 17.83 -2.39
C VAL A 279 5.96 18.53 -1.70
N VAL A 280 6.86 19.16 -2.44
CA VAL A 280 7.99 19.89 -1.88
C VAL A 280 7.51 21.02 -0.96
N PHE A 281 6.55 21.82 -1.40
CA PHE A 281 5.96 22.88 -0.58
C PHE A 281 5.30 22.33 0.68
N SER A 282 4.61 21.19 0.57
CA SER A 282 3.97 20.53 1.71
C SER A 282 4.99 20.06 2.75
N PHE A 283 6.15 19.54 2.33
CA PHE A 283 7.21 19.16 3.27
C PHE A 283 7.84 20.36 3.96
N PHE A 284 7.98 21.51 3.28
CA PHE A 284 8.40 22.75 3.92
C PHE A 284 7.40 23.20 4.99
N LEU A 285 6.10 23.16 4.70
CA LEU A 285 5.07 23.47 5.69
C LEU A 285 5.06 22.46 6.85
N LEU A 286 5.25 21.17 6.56
CA LEU A 286 5.34 20.15 7.60
C LEU A 286 6.53 20.41 8.52
N SER A 287 7.70 20.76 7.96
CA SER A 287 8.87 21.16 8.74
C SER A 287 8.63 22.40 9.58
N ALA A 288 7.85 23.36 9.10
CA ALA A 288 7.51 24.58 9.83
C ALA A 288 6.61 24.30 11.07
N CYS A 289 5.91 23.16 11.12
CA CYS A 289 5.08 22.79 12.26
C CYS A 289 5.88 22.77 13.59
N VAL A 290 7.18 22.43 13.56
CA VAL A 290 8.06 22.45 14.74
C VAL A 290 8.11 23.83 15.39
N TYR A 291 8.11 24.90 14.59
CA TYR A 291 8.15 26.27 15.08
C TYR A 291 6.75 26.81 15.41
N ILE A 292 5.74 26.41 14.63
CA ILE A 292 4.36 26.88 14.80
C ILE A 292 3.75 26.34 16.10
N ILE A 293 4.11 25.10 16.51
CA ILE A 293 3.57 24.48 17.73
C ILE A 293 3.92 25.27 18.98
N GLU A 294 5.12 25.87 19.03
CA GLU A 294 5.58 26.70 20.15
C GLU A 294 4.77 28.01 20.31
N TRP A 295 4.22 28.50 19.18
CA TRP A 295 3.43 29.73 19.17
C TRP A 295 1.95 29.45 19.41
N ASN A 296 1.38 28.49 18.69
CA ASN A 296 -0.04 28.21 18.75
C ASN A 296 -0.33 26.77 18.29
N SER A 297 -0.70 25.93 19.26
CA SER A 297 -1.03 24.53 19.00
C SER A 297 -2.21 24.36 18.03
N MET A 298 -3.24 25.24 18.10
CA MET A 298 -4.39 25.17 17.19
C MET A 298 -3.98 25.52 15.76
N ALA A 299 -3.14 26.53 15.56
CA ALA A 299 -2.61 26.89 14.25
C ALA A 299 -1.77 25.76 13.68
N CYS A 300 -0.94 25.11 14.50
CA CYS A 300 -0.14 23.95 14.10
C CYS A 300 -1.02 22.79 13.63
N ASN A 301 -2.09 22.45 14.34
CA ASN A 301 -3.04 21.40 13.94
C ASN A 301 -3.70 21.72 12.59
N ILE A 302 -4.11 22.96 12.36
CA ILE A 302 -4.69 23.39 11.08
C ILE A 302 -3.68 23.22 9.95
N VAL A 303 -2.45 23.67 10.15
CA VAL A 303 -1.37 23.54 9.16
C VAL A 303 -1.07 22.06 8.90
N PHE A 304 -0.98 21.23 9.93
CA PHE A 304 -0.71 19.80 9.81
C PHE A 304 -1.74 19.08 8.95
N PHE A 305 -3.04 19.33 9.16
CA PHE A 305 -4.09 18.73 8.35
C PHE A 305 -4.21 19.34 6.95
N ALA A 306 -3.92 20.63 6.80
CA ALA A 306 -3.81 21.27 5.48
C ALA A 306 -2.68 20.65 4.65
N VAL A 307 -1.53 20.38 5.29
CA VAL A 307 -0.41 19.67 4.66
C VAL A 307 -0.82 18.26 4.23
N ALA A 308 -1.58 17.54 5.04
CA ALA A 308 -2.09 16.22 4.67
C ALA A 308 -2.92 16.27 3.36
N LEU A 309 -3.82 17.26 3.26
CA LEU A 309 -4.62 17.48 2.05
C LEU A 309 -3.73 17.80 0.84
N LEU A 310 -2.76 18.70 1.00
CA LEU A 310 -1.82 19.08 -0.06
C LEU A 310 -0.94 17.93 -0.50
N LEU A 311 -0.39 17.14 0.43
CA LEU A 311 0.36 15.91 0.10
C LEU A 311 -0.52 14.93 -0.67
N GLY A 312 -1.78 14.78 -0.25
CA GLY A 312 -2.75 13.96 -0.97
C GLY A 312 -2.98 14.45 -2.40
N ILE A 313 -3.14 15.75 -2.62
CA ILE A 313 -3.27 16.33 -3.96
C ILE A 313 -2.01 16.06 -4.79
N GLY A 314 -0.83 16.32 -4.24
CA GLY A 314 0.44 16.12 -4.93
C GLY A 314 0.65 14.66 -5.35
N PHE A 315 0.51 13.71 -4.41
CA PHE A 315 0.65 12.28 -4.70
C PHE A 315 -0.44 11.77 -5.65
N GLY A 316 -1.68 12.23 -5.47
CA GLY A 316 -2.79 11.85 -6.33
C GLY A 316 -2.67 12.34 -7.77
N ILE A 317 -1.94 13.43 -8.01
CA ILE A 317 -1.59 13.92 -9.35
C ILE A 317 -0.47 13.06 -9.96
N MET A 318 0.58 12.74 -9.20
CA MET A 318 1.79 12.11 -9.71
C MET A 318 1.65 10.61 -9.99
N PHE A 319 0.99 9.84 -9.10
CA PHE A 319 0.93 8.38 -9.24
C PHE A 319 0.10 7.85 -10.41
N PRO A 320 -0.97 8.49 -10.89
CA PRO A 320 -1.71 8.06 -12.07
C PRO A 320 -1.11 8.51 -13.40
N ALA A 321 -0.20 9.49 -13.39
CA ALA A 321 0.45 10.04 -14.60
C ALA A 321 1.63 9.19 -15.05
#